data_17a6ea54ce7d00e8d305d2f2a22a9800
#
_entry.id   17a6ea54ce7d00e8d305d2f2a22a9800
#
_cell.length_a   1.000
_cell.length_b   1.000
_cell.length_c   1.000
_cell.angle_alpha   90.00
_cell.angle_beta   90.00
_cell.angle_gamma   90.00
#
_symmetry.space_group_name_H-M   'P 1'
#
loop_
_entity.id
_entity.type
_entity.pdbx_description
1 polymer ?
#
loop_
_entity_poly.entity_id
_entity_poly.type
_entity_poly.pdbx_seq_one_letter_code
_entity_poly.pdbx_strand_id
1 'polypeptide(L)'
;MASQLCLVLGGVRSGKSVFAESRVVALSQGQALYVATGLAVDDEMQERIRRHQESRPRDWSTLEEPVNLSDKLAPLLQGSGSLGVVIIDSVDVWVANLLMEHQSLNKQALEKTVINETDKLLALAADSPQAFVMVSSEVGLGLVPPEPLGRSFQDLLGTVNQKIAASATEVYLVFAGIPSKIKPASTE
;
A
#
# COMPACT_ATOMS: atom_id res chain seq x y z
N MET A 1 -20.43 -9.77 -3.14
CA MET A 1 -19.92 -8.78 -4.12
C MET A 1 -18.40 -8.96 -4.15
N ALA A 2 -17.76 -8.91 -5.33
CA ALA A 2 -16.31 -9.02 -5.38
C ALA A 2 -15.67 -7.86 -4.61
N SER A 3 -14.64 -8.14 -3.80
CA SER A 3 -13.87 -7.14 -3.09
C SER A 3 -13.28 -6.13 -4.09
N GLN A 4 -13.46 -4.84 -3.84
CA GLN A 4 -12.92 -3.79 -4.69
C GLN A 4 -11.51 -3.45 -4.22
N LEU A 5 -10.50 -3.82 -5.01
CA LEU A 5 -9.09 -3.48 -4.77
C LEU A 5 -8.62 -2.50 -5.85
N CYS A 6 -8.16 -1.34 -5.43
CA CYS A 6 -7.55 -0.31 -6.27
C CYS A 6 -6.06 -0.18 -5.94
N LEU A 7 -5.19 -0.31 -6.93
CA LEU A 7 -3.75 -0.04 -6.79
C LEU A 7 -3.43 1.32 -7.42
N VAL A 8 -2.73 2.16 -6.65
CA VAL A 8 -2.24 3.48 -7.09
C VAL A 8 -0.72 3.47 -7.09
N LEU A 9 -0.13 3.51 -8.28
CA LEU A 9 1.30 3.54 -8.51
C LEU A 9 1.77 4.96 -8.85
N GLY A 10 3.04 5.23 -8.61
CA GLY A 10 3.68 6.47 -9.06
C GLY A 10 5.04 6.70 -8.44
N GLY A 11 5.84 7.57 -9.03
CA GLY A 11 7.16 7.96 -8.52
C GLY A 11 7.09 8.80 -7.24
N VAL A 12 8.26 9.15 -6.71
CA VAL A 12 8.39 10.10 -5.60
C VAL A 12 7.77 11.44 -5.99
N ARG A 13 6.95 12.02 -5.10
CA ARG A 13 6.23 13.31 -5.32
C ARG A 13 5.33 13.34 -6.56
N SER A 14 4.89 12.18 -7.05
CA SER A 14 3.96 12.11 -8.19
C SER A 14 2.53 12.58 -7.88
N GLY A 15 2.16 12.69 -6.60
CA GLY A 15 0.79 12.98 -6.17
C GLY A 15 -0.06 11.72 -5.89
N LYS A 16 0.57 10.52 -5.88
CA LYS A 16 -0.12 9.23 -5.70
C LYS A 16 -0.94 9.14 -4.41
N SER A 17 -0.40 9.60 -3.26
CA SER A 17 -1.12 9.56 -1.97
C SER A 17 -2.35 10.48 -2.00
N VAL A 18 -2.22 11.69 -2.53
CA VAL A 18 -3.34 12.65 -2.68
C VAL A 18 -4.44 12.07 -3.57
N PHE A 19 -4.05 11.45 -4.70
CA PHE A 19 -5.01 10.77 -5.58
C PHE A 19 -5.67 9.58 -4.87
N ALA A 20 -4.91 8.75 -4.15
CA ALA A 20 -5.43 7.61 -3.40
C ALA A 20 -6.44 8.05 -2.33
N GLU A 21 -6.14 9.12 -1.57
CA GLU A 21 -7.08 9.72 -0.61
C GLU A 21 -8.37 10.18 -1.29
N SER A 22 -8.29 10.81 -2.46
CA SER A 22 -9.47 11.20 -3.23
C SER A 22 -10.31 9.98 -3.68
N ARG A 23 -9.66 8.86 -4.00
CA ARG A 23 -10.36 7.60 -4.32
C ARG A 23 -11.06 7.03 -3.09
N VAL A 24 -10.41 7.09 -1.92
CA VAL A 24 -11.05 6.67 -0.65
C VAL A 24 -12.30 7.50 -0.38
N VAL A 25 -12.23 8.82 -0.50
CA VAL A 25 -13.41 9.70 -0.33
C VAL A 25 -14.53 9.33 -1.29
N ALA A 26 -14.21 9.00 -2.55
CA ALA A 26 -15.20 8.61 -3.55
C ALA A 26 -15.84 7.23 -3.28
N LEU A 27 -15.13 6.33 -2.60
CA LEU A 27 -15.58 4.97 -2.28
C LEU A 27 -16.22 4.87 -0.91
N SER A 28 -15.79 5.73 0.05
CA SER A 28 -16.29 5.71 1.41
C SER A 28 -17.59 6.50 1.51
N GLN A 29 -18.53 5.97 2.29
CA GLN A 29 -19.70 6.74 2.74
C GLN A 29 -19.41 7.47 4.06
N GLY A 30 -18.13 7.85 4.31
CA GLY A 30 -17.70 8.65 5.45
C GLY A 30 -16.59 8.00 6.31
N GLN A 31 -16.57 6.70 6.54
CA GLN A 31 -15.57 6.08 7.42
C GLN A 31 -14.53 5.28 6.63
N ALA A 32 -13.26 5.61 6.85
CA ALA A 32 -12.12 4.90 6.29
C ALA A 32 -11.07 4.59 7.37
N LEU A 33 -10.32 3.53 7.15
CA LEU A 33 -9.14 3.17 7.93
C LEU A 33 -7.89 3.50 7.13
N TYR A 34 -7.08 4.42 7.62
CA TYR A 34 -5.76 4.73 7.06
C TYR A 34 -4.71 3.89 7.75
N VAL A 35 -4.04 3.03 6.99
CA VAL A 35 -2.93 2.20 7.44
C VAL A 35 -1.63 2.87 7.05
N ALA A 36 -0.93 3.42 8.03
CA ALA A 36 0.37 4.06 7.86
C ALA A 36 1.48 3.05 8.11
N THR A 37 2.31 2.82 7.11
CA THR A 37 3.44 1.88 7.19
C THR A 37 4.76 2.57 7.50
N GLY A 38 4.80 3.90 7.47
CA GLY A 38 6.01 4.68 7.73
C GLY A 38 6.46 4.61 9.17
N LEU A 39 7.78 4.44 9.36
CA LEU A 39 8.45 4.58 10.65
C LEU A 39 9.12 5.94 10.73
N ALA A 40 8.99 6.62 11.86
CA ALA A 40 9.67 7.88 12.14
C ALA A 40 11.14 7.61 12.51
N VAL A 41 11.96 7.30 11.50
CA VAL A 41 13.37 6.94 11.72
C VAL A 41 14.30 8.16 11.89
N ASP A 42 13.85 9.33 11.46
CA ASP A 42 14.54 10.61 11.58
C ASP A 42 13.55 11.78 11.61
N ASP A 43 14.07 12.99 11.89
CA ASP A 43 13.25 14.22 12.02
C ASP A 43 12.54 14.59 10.71
N GLU A 44 13.16 14.33 9.54
CA GLU A 44 12.54 14.60 8.24
C GLU A 44 11.34 13.68 8.01
N MET A 45 11.49 12.40 8.30
CA MET A 45 10.40 11.42 8.20
C MET A 45 9.29 11.71 9.20
N GLN A 46 9.63 12.10 10.43
CA GLN A 46 8.66 12.49 11.44
C GLN A 46 7.82 13.68 10.98
N GLU A 47 8.45 14.72 10.45
CA GLU A 47 7.76 15.89 9.90
C GLU A 47 6.88 15.53 8.69
N ARG A 48 7.33 14.60 7.85
CA ARG A 48 6.55 14.08 6.71
C ARG A 48 5.31 13.32 7.18
N ILE A 49 5.44 12.44 8.16
CA ILE A 49 4.33 11.70 8.79
C ILE A 49 3.33 12.70 9.39
N ARG A 50 3.80 13.70 10.15
CA ARG A 50 2.96 14.73 10.76
C ARG A 50 2.13 15.50 9.73
N ARG A 51 2.74 15.93 8.61
CA ARG A 51 2.01 16.62 7.52
C ARG A 51 0.95 15.72 6.89
N HIS A 52 1.24 14.45 6.69
CA HIS A 52 0.26 13.49 6.19
C HIS A 52 -0.87 13.24 7.18
N GLN A 53 -0.59 13.22 8.50
CA GLN A 53 -1.63 13.11 9.53
C GLN A 53 -2.54 14.34 9.56
N GLU A 54 -1.98 15.55 9.43
CA GLU A 54 -2.72 16.81 9.43
C GLU A 54 -3.62 17.02 8.21
N SER A 55 -3.26 16.40 7.07
CA SER A 55 -4.06 16.50 5.82
C SER A 55 -5.23 15.51 5.77
N ARG A 56 -5.28 14.53 6.67
CA ARG A 56 -6.33 13.48 6.67
C ARG A 56 -7.67 14.03 7.14
N PRO A 57 -8.79 13.55 6.57
CA PRO A 57 -10.11 13.80 7.12
C PRO A 57 -10.21 13.34 8.59
N ARG A 58 -10.87 14.14 9.45
CA ARG A 58 -10.95 13.88 10.90
C ARG A 58 -11.76 12.66 11.28
N ASP A 59 -12.60 12.20 10.39
CA ASP A 59 -13.47 11.02 10.52
C ASP A 59 -12.81 9.70 10.12
N TRP A 60 -11.55 9.76 9.63
CA TRP A 60 -10.76 8.57 9.34
C TRP A 60 -10.04 8.08 10.60
N SER A 61 -10.13 6.78 10.86
CA SER A 61 -9.27 6.12 11.84
C SER A 61 -7.89 5.82 11.27
N THR A 62 -6.88 5.76 12.13
CA THR A 62 -5.49 5.45 11.71
C THR A 62 -4.98 4.24 12.46
N LEU A 63 -4.37 3.31 11.71
CA LEU A 63 -3.55 2.22 12.21
C LEU A 63 -2.10 2.49 11.77
N GLU A 64 -1.19 2.63 12.72
CA GLU A 64 0.25 2.67 12.45
C GLU A 64 0.81 1.25 12.60
N GLU A 65 1.11 0.62 11.48
CA GLU A 65 1.65 -0.75 11.46
C GLU A 65 2.67 -0.90 10.33
N PRO A 66 3.96 -1.02 10.66
CA PRO A 66 5.03 -1.06 9.66
C PRO A 66 5.25 -2.43 9.02
N VAL A 67 4.86 -3.54 9.67
CA VAL A 67 5.28 -4.91 9.27
C VAL A 67 4.11 -5.88 9.19
N ASN A 68 3.35 -6.06 10.27
CA ASN A 68 2.38 -7.15 10.45
C ASN A 68 0.97 -6.76 9.97
N LEU A 69 0.84 -6.26 8.73
CA LEU A 69 -0.40 -5.67 8.22
C LEU A 69 -1.60 -6.62 8.34
N SER A 70 -1.47 -7.85 7.87
CA SER A 70 -2.59 -8.80 7.83
C SER A 70 -3.10 -9.15 9.23
N ASP A 71 -2.18 -9.40 10.17
CA ASP A 71 -2.53 -9.79 11.54
C ASP A 71 -3.20 -8.64 12.31
N LYS A 72 -2.80 -7.40 12.05
CA LYS A 72 -3.35 -6.22 12.70
C LYS A 72 -4.66 -5.73 12.06
N LEU A 73 -4.80 -5.92 10.76
CA LEU A 73 -6.02 -5.55 10.04
C LEU A 73 -7.18 -6.52 10.30
N ALA A 74 -6.92 -7.83 10.31
CA ALA A 74 -7.97 -8.85 10.40
C ALA A 74 -8.99 -8.61 11.55
N PRO A 75 -8.59 -8.33 12.80
CA PRO A 75 -9.56 -8.07 13.88
C PRO A 75 -10.33 -6.76 13.69
N LEU A 76 -9.73 -5.74 13.08
CA LEU A 76 -10.38 -4.46 12.83
C LEU A 76 -11.46 -4.57 11.75
N LEU A 77 -11.23 -5.37 10.73
CA LEU A 77 -12.19 -5.58 9.64
C LEU A 77 -13.42 -6.38 10.09
N GLN A 78 -13.25 -7.30 11.04
CA GLN A 78 -14.36 -8.12 11.58
C GLN A 78 -15.26 -7.33 12.57
N GLY A 79 -14.71 -6.34 13.28
CA GLY A 79 -15.41 -5.60 14.33
C GLY A 79 -16.13 -4.33 13.86
N SER A 80 -15.92 -3.87 12.63
CA SER A 80 -16.33 -2.53 12.18
C SER A 80 -17.49 -2.58 11.20
N GLY A 81 -18.72 -2.59 11.68
CA GLY A 81 -19.93 -2.58 10.83
C GLY A 81 -20.10 -1.30 9.97
N SER A 82 -19.34 -0.23 10.22
CA SER A 82 -19.40 1.05 9.50
C SER A 82 -18.17 1.34 8.64
N LEU A 83 -17.09 0.56 8.73
CA LEU A 83 -15.88 0.74 7.93
C LEU A 83 -16.14 0.32 6.47
N GLY A 84 -16.04 1.28 5.55
CA GLY A 84 -16.28 1.03 4.12
C GLY A 84 -15.00 0.82 3.30
N VAL A 85 -13.90 1.48 3.67
CA VAL A 85 -12.66 1.52 2.87
C VAL A 85 -11.44 1.44 3.77
N VAL A 86 -10.42 0.71 3.31
CA VAL A 86 -9.06 0.67 3.89
C VAL A 86 -8.09 1.28 2.88
N ILE A 87 -7.27 2.23 3.31
CA ILE A 87 -6.13 2.70 2.51
C ILE A 87 -4.83 2.27 3.17
N ILE A 88 -3.90 1.70 2.39
CA ILE A 88 -2.55 1.35 2.82
C ILE A 88 -1.56 2.28 2.13
N ASP A 89 -0.93 3.17 2.90
CA ASP A 89 0.07 4.13 2.41
C ASP A 89 1.37 4.01 3.25
N SER A 90 2.37 3.27 2.74
CA SER A 90 2.44 2.70 1.41
C SER A 90 3.04 1.28 1.40
N VAL A 91 2.74 0.54 0.35
CA VAL A 91 3.26 -0.83 0.13
C VAL A 91 4.78 -0.83 -0.04
N ASP A 92 5.35 0.17 -0.73
CA ASP A 92 6.80 0.29 -0.91
C ASP A 92 7.54 0.46 0.42
N VAL A 93 7.02 1.26 1.33
CA VAL A 93 7.58 1.41 2.68
C VAL A 93 7.40 0.12 3.49
N TRP A 94 6.25 -0.54 3.39
CA TRP A 94 6.02 -1.83 4.03
C TRP A 94 7.00 -2.91 3.54
N VAL A 95 7.24 -3.02 2.23
CA VAL A 95 8.25 -3.95 1.67
C VAL A 95 9.65 -3.62 2.18
N ALA A 96 10.01 -2.33 2.27
CA ALA A 96 11.28 -1.91 2.84
C ALA A 96 11.43 -2.34 4.32
N ASN A 97 10.37 -2.16 5.12
CA ASN A 97 10.36 -2.58 6.52
C ASN A 97 10.51 -4.11 6.65
N LEU A 98 9.82 -4.89 5.82
CA LEU A 98 9.97 -6.35 5.80
C LEU A 98 11.41 -6.78 5.45
N LEU A 99 12.05 -6.10 4.48
CA LEU A 99 13.46 -6.35 4.16
C LEU A 99 14.37 -6.08 5.34
N MET A 100 14.16 -4.97 6.03
CA MET A 100 14.97 -4.58 7.20
C MET A 100 14.76 -5.52 8.38
N GLU A 101 13.52 -5.93 8.66
CA GLU A 101 13.18 -6.88 9.72
C GLU A 101 13.86 -8.24 9.49
N HIS A 102 13.88 -8.71 8.26
CA HIS A 102 14.35 -10.04 7.88
C HIS A 102 15.72 -10.03 7.19
N GLN A 103 16.54 -8.98 7.39
CA GLN A 103 17.86 -8.83 6.75
C GLN A 103 18.86 -9.98 7.03
N SER A 104 18.64 -10.77 8.09
CA SER A 104 19.46 -11.94 8.42
C SER A 104 19.16 -13.16 7.54
N LEU A 105 18.04 -13.18 6.83
CA LEU A 105 17.66 -14.25 5.92
C LEU A 105 18.48 -14.20 4.63
N ASN A 106 18.71 -15.37 4.03
CA ASN A 106 19.23 -15.41 2.66
C ASN A 106 18.17 -14.88 1.66
N LYS A 107 18.63 -14.49 0.45
CA LYS A 107 17.78 -13.88 -0.58
C LYS A 107 16.50 -14.68 -0.85
N GLN A 108 16.60 -16.00 -1.00
CA GLN A 108 15.46 -16.86 -1.33
C GLN A 108 14.43 -16.93 -0.18
N ALA A 109 14.89 -17.05 1.07
CA ALA A 109 14.03 -17.07 2.23
C ALA A 109 13.34 -15.70 2.44
N LEU A 110 14.07 -14.60 2.24
CA LEU A 110 13.54 -13.25 2.31
C LEU A 110 12.44 -13.03 1.26
N GLU A 111 12.70 -13.37 0.00
CA GLU A 111 11.72 -13.30 -1.08
C GLU A 111 10.46 -14.08 -0.75
N LYS A 112 10.61 -15.32 -0.30
CA LYS A 112 9.48 -16.17 0.12
C LYS A 112 8.68 -15.54 1.25
N THR A 113 9.34 -14.92 2.23
CA THR A 113 8.68 -14.23 3.35
C THR A 113 7.84 -13.05 2.85
N VAL A 114 8.42 -12.15 2.05
CA VAL A 114 7.71 -10.97 1.51
C VAL A 114 6.51 -11.39 0.65
N ILE A 115 6.69 -12.40 -0.18
CA ILE A 115 5.60 -12.91 -1.03
C ILE A 115 4.48 -13.54 -0.19
N ASN A 116 4.82 -14.32 0.84
CA ASN A 116 3.81 -14.90 1.75
C ASN A 116 3.01 -13.82 2.47
N GLU A 117 3.66 -12.76 2.98
CA GLU A 117 2.96 -11.66 3.64
C GLU A 117 2.07 -10.89 2.65
N THR A 118 2.51 -10.72 1.39
CA THR A 118 1.70 -10.15 0.32
C THR A 118 0.47 -11.03 0.03
N ASP A 119 0.64 -12.34 -0.05
CA ASP A 119 -0.47 -13.27 -0.31
C ASP A 119 -1.50 -13.27 0.83
N LYS A 120 -1.06 -13.20 2.09
CA LYS A 120 -1.95 -13.03 3.26
C LYS A 120 -2.77 -11.74 3.17
N LEU A 121 -2.11 -10.62 2.83
CA LEU A 121 -2.77 -9.34 2.70
C LEU A 121 -3.81 -9.34 1.56
N LEU A 122 -3.47 -9.93 0.42
CA LEU A 122 -4.39 -10.06 -0.72
C LEU A 122 -5.57 -10.98 -0.40
N ALA A 123 -5.34 -12.09 0.30
CA ALA A 123 -6.42 -12.98 0.77
C ALA A 123 -7.35 -12.24 1.73
N LEU A 124 -6.80 -11.52 2.71
CA LEU A 124 -7.58 -10.71 3.64
C LEU A 124 -8.43 -9.66 2.89
N ALA A 125 -7.85 -8.97 1.92
CA ALA A 125 -8.57 -8.00 1.10
C ALA A 125 -9.69 -8.65 0.26
N ALA A 126 -9.44 -9.83 -0.30
CA ALA A 126 -10.43 -10.57 -1.11
C ALA A 126 -11.63 -11.07 -0.29
N ASP A 127 -11.39 -11.50 0.96
CA ASP A 127 -12.41 -12.01 1.88
C ASP A 127 -13.17 -10.90 2.63
N SER A 128 -12.72 -9.66 2.50
CA SER A 128 -13.27 -8.49 3.19
C SER A 128 -14.40 -7.83 2.40
N PRO A 129 -15.50 -7.40 3.04
CA PRO A 129 -16.52 -6.58 2.38
C PRO A 129 -16.08 -5.13 2.12
N GLN A 130 -15.00 -4.67 2.78
CA GLN A 130 -14.44 -3.33 2.61
C GLN A 130 -13.70 -3.21 1.27
N ALA A 131 -13.73 -2.02 0.68
CA ALA A 131 -12.86 -1.70 -0.45
C ALA A 131 -11.43 -1.43 0.05
N PHE A 132 -10.44 -1.77 -0.77
CA PHE A 132 -9.03 -1.51 -0.48
C PHE A 132 -8.44 -0.56 -1.51
N VAL A 133 -7.68 0.43 -1.04
CA VAL A 133 -6.83 1.30 -1.86
C VAL A 133 -5.39 1.11 -1.40
N MET A 134 -4.54 0.56 -2.24
CA MET A 134 -3.13 0.34 -1.93
C MET A 134 -2.27 1.32 -2.72
N VAL A 135 -1.42 2.06 -2.02
CA VAL A 135 -0.47 3.02 -2.60
C VAL A 135 0.90 2.36 -2.68
N SER A 136 1.54 2.43 -3.84
CA SER A 136 2.90 1.90 -4.00
C SER A 136 3.74 2.75 -4.94
N SER A 137 5.05 2.64 -4.83
CA SER A 137 5.98 3.32 -5.74
C SER A 137 6.30 2.43 -6.95
N GLU A 138 6.39 3.06 -8.14
CA GLU A 138 7.01 2.44 -9.29
C GLU A 138 8.49 2.81 -9.31
N VAL A 139 9.35 1.83 -9.00
CA VAL A 139 10.81 2.02 -8.86
C VAL A 139 11.60 1.44 -10.03
N GLY A 140 10.94 0.67 -10.91
CA GLY A 140 11.58 0.00 -12.05
C GLY A 140 11.94 0.92 -13.22
N LEU A 141 11.40 2.14 -13.24
CA LEU A 141 11.69 3.15 -14.27
C LEU A 141 12.96 3.98 -13.98
N GLY A 142 13.58 3.79 -12.82
CA GLY A 142 14.79 4.48 -12.43
C GLY A 142 16.07 3.72 -12.79
N LEU A 143 17.24 4.31 -12.43
CA LEU A 143 18.52 3.64 -12.55
C LEU A 143 18.59 2.43 -11.62
N VAL A 144 19.29 1.38 -12.06
CA VAL A 144 19.57 0.21 -11.22
C VAL A 144 20.40 0.63 -10.01
N PRO A 145 19.95 0.36 -8.78
CA PRO A 145 20.69 0.72 -7.58
C PRO A 145 22.06 0.05 -7.53
N PRO A 146 23.14 0.79 -7.16
CA PRO A 146 24.47 0.22 -7.05
C PRO A 146 24.57 -0.80 -5.91
N GLU A 147 23.82 -0.58 -4.83
CA GLU A 147 23.84 -1.42 -3.64
C GLU A 147 22.98 -2.69 -3.79
N PRO A 148 23.45 -3.86 -3.32
CA PRO A 148 22.70 -5.11 -3.40
C PRO A 148 21.31 -5.05 -2.75
N LEU A 149 21.20 -4.37 -1.60
CA LEU A 149 19.93 -4.20 -0.89
C LEU A 149 18.92 -3.41 -1.72
N GLY A 150 19.37 -2.33 -2.36
CA GLY A 150 18.51 -1.53 -3.24
C GLY A 150 18.01 -2.33 -4.45
N ARG A 151 18.84 -3.20 -5.04
CA ARG A 151 18.41 -4.10 -6.13
C ARG A 151 17.40 -5.14 -5.63
N SER A 152 17.65 -5.72 -4.45
CA SER A 152 16.71 -6.66 -3.85
C SER A 152 15.35 -6.01 -3.55
N PHE A 153 15.36 -4.78 -3.05
CA PHE A 153 14.14 -3.99 -2.85
C PHE A 153 13.40 -3.74 -4.17
N GLN A 154 14.12 -3.29 -5.22
CA GLN A 154 13.52 -3.02 -6.53
C GLN A 154 12.88 -4.29 -7.14
N ASP A 155 13.59 -5.42 -7.10
CA ASP A 155 13.10 -6.73 -7.60
C ASP A 155 11.85 -7.17 -6.82
N LEU A 156 11.91 -7.12 -5.49
CA LEU A 156 10.80 -7.55 -4.62
C LEU A 156 9.59 -6.67 -4.75
N LEU A 157 9.77 -5.34 -4.72
CA LEU A 157 8.66 -4.40 -4.88
C LEU A 157 7.99 -4.56 -6.25
N GLY A 158 8.77 -4.75 -7.32
CA GLY A 158 8.22 -5.05 -8.64
C GLY A 158 7.35 -6.30 -8.64
N THR A 159 7.81 -7.37 -7.98
CA THR A 159 7.03 -8.62 -7.84
C THR A 159 5.76 -8.42 -7.01
N VAL A 160 5.85 -7.70 -5.89
CA VAL A 160 4.69 -7.35 -5.04
C VAL A 160 3.68 -6.52 -5.81
N ASN A 161 4.14 -5.49 -6.53
CA ASN A 161 3.26 -4.64 -7.35
C ASN A 161 2.53 -5.45 -8.44
N GLN A 162 3.22 -6.40 -9.09
CA GLN A 162 2.58 -7.29 -10.07
C GLN A 162 1.49 -8.17 -9.44
N LYS A 163 1.74 -8.75 -8.25
CA LYS A 163 0.75 -9.57 -7.53
C LYS A 163 -0.49 -8.74 -7.15
N ILE A 164 -0.28 -7.55 -6.59
CA ILE A 164 -1.37 -6.64 -6.23
C ILE A 164 -2.14 -6.21 -7.49
N ALA A 165 -1.43 -5.81 -8.55
CA ALA A 165 -2.06 -5.41 -9.82
C ALA A 165 -2.87 -6.55 -10.46
N ALA A 166 -2.41 -7.81 -10.36
CA ALA A 166 -3.17 -8.97 -10.86
C ALA A 166 -4.51 -9.12 -10.10
N SER A 167 -4.51 -8.95 -8.78
CA SER A 167 -5.70 -9.06 -7.92
C SER A 167 -6.59 -7.80 -7.95
N ALA A 168 -6.05 -6.63 -8.31
CA ALA A 168 -6.77 -5.37 -8.29
C ALA A 168 -7.84 -5.31 -9.39
N THR A 169 -8.99 -4.70 -9.06
CA THR A 169 -10.04 -4.35 -10.02
C THR A 169 -9.69 -3.13 -10.85
N GLU A 170 -8.92 -2.20 -10.26
CA GLU A 170 -8.46 -0.98 -10.92
C GLU A 170 -6.97 -0.73 -10.58
N VAL A 171 -6.21 -0.27 -11.58
CA VAL A 171 -4.82 0.17 -11.38
C VAL A 171 -4.64 1.54 -12.01
N TYR A 172 -4.07 2.47 -11.27
CA TYR A 172 -3.73 3.81 -11.72
C TYR A 172 -2.22 4.03 -11.64
N LEU A 173 -1.69 4.77 -12.60
CA LEU A 173 -0.34 5.31 -12.58
C LEU A 173 -0.43 6.84 -12.52
N VAL A 174 0.21 7.45 -11.51
CA VAL A 174 0.17 8.89 -11.29
C VAL A 174 1.50 9.52 -11.69
N PHE A 175 1.46 10.41 -12.67
CA PHE A 175 2.59 11.22 -13.11
C PHE A 175 2.28 12.70 -12.95
N ALA A 176 3.16 13.46 -12.27
CA ALA A 176 3.05 14.92 -12.12
C ALA A 176 1.64 15.38 -11.66
N GLY A 177 1.04 14.63 -10.73
CA GLY A 177 -0.31 14.91 -10.24
C GLY A 177 -1.45 14.40 -11.13
N ILE A 178 -1.16 13.83 -12.30
CA ILE A 178 -2.15 13.37 -13.26
C ILE A 178 -2.31 11.86 -13.17
N PRO A 179 -3.47 11.34 -12.71
CA PRO A 179 -3.73 9.91 -12.69
C PRO A 179 -4.11 9.38 -14.07
N SER A 180 -3.49 8.29 -14.49
CA SER A 180 -3.85 7.53 -15.67
C SER A 180 -4.33 6.14 -15.26
N LYS A 181 -5.53 5.76 -15.66
CA LYS A 181 -6.08 4.43 -15.39
C LYS A 181 -5.49 3.43 -16.40
N ILE A 182 -4.70 2.48 -15.91
CA ILE A 182 -4.02 1.47 -16.73
C ILE A 182 -4.67 0.09 -16.68
N LYS A 183 -5.46 -0.21 -15.65
CA LYS A 183 -6.33 -1.37 -15.58
C LYS A 183 -7.74 -0.87 -15.23
N PRO A 184 -8.68 -0.88 -16.17
CA PRO A 184 -10.07 -0.57 -15.89
C PRO A 184 -10.72 -1.70 -15.09
N ALA A 185 -11.79 -1.40 -14.35
CA ALA A 185 -12.70 -2.44 -13.90
C ALA A 185 -13.17 -3.23 -15.13
N SER A 186 -13.22 -4.56 -15.03
CA SER A 186 -13.75 -5.39 -16.11
C SER A 186 -15.15 -4.89 -16.46
N THR A 187 -15.34 -4.45 -17.69
CA THR A 187 -16.69 -4.27 -18.23
C THR A 187 -17.22 -5.66 -18.51
N GLU A 188 -18.09 -6.16 -17.63
CA GLU A 188 -18.98 -7.27 -17.98
C GLU A 188 -19.93 -6.86 -19.10
#